data_44c5597b187eb9c9b06ae270137afa16
#
_entry.id   44c5597b187eb9c9b06ae270137afa16
#
_cell.length_a   1.000
_cell.length_b   1.000
_cell.length_c   1.000
_cell.angle_alpha   90.00
_cell.angle_beta   90.00
_cell.angle_gamma   90.00
#
_symmetry.space_group_name_H-M   'P 1'
#
loop_
_entity.id
_entity.type
_entity.pdbx_description
1 polymer ?
#
loop_
_entity_poly.entity_id
_entity_poly.type
_entity_poly.pdbx_seq_one_letter_code
_entity_poly.pdbx_strand_id
1 'polypeptide(L)'
;MMFEENEDALVVELYAQQFNWKARYAGDDGVLGDANVRFLQDFDGRNLVGIDYTDPNGYDDVVVQELHLPVDRDVIFKMRSQDVLHSAYMPHFRAQMNCVPGMITEFKFKPIKTTEEMRNDPEVISKVDKINKIRSEKSKELAKLGEEPLDPYVFDYVLICNKICGASHY
;
A
#
# COMPACT_ATOMS: atom_id res chain seq x y z
N MET A 1 -0.06 22.91 -9.70
CA MET A 1 -0.36 22.29 -10.99
C MET A 1 -1.57 21.42 -10.70
N MET A 2 -2.77 21.82 -11.13
CA MET A 2 -3.94 20.94 -11.06
C MET A 2 -3.74 19.83 -12.09
N PHE A 3 -3.80 18.60 -11.65
CA PHE A 3 -3.82 17.47 -12.59
C PHE A 3 -5.19 17.49 -13.28
N GLU A 4 -5.19 17.38 -14.60
CA GLU A 4 -6.44 17.14 -15.32
C GLU A 4 -7.06 15.86 -14.77
N GLU A 5 -8.29 15.94 -14.30
CA GLU A 5 -9.04 14.77 -13.87
C GLU A 5 -9.30 13.92 -15.11
N ASN A 6 -8.59 12.81 -15.21
CA ASN A 6 -8.90 11.78 -16.17
C ASN A 6 -10.07 10.98 -15.59
N GLU A 7 -11.25 11.08 -16.20
CA GLU A 7 -12.46 10.37 -15.75
C GLU A 7 -12.27 8.85 -15.64
N ASP A 8 -11.23 8.31 -16.27
CA ASP A 8 -10.91 6.88 -16.30
C ASP A 8 -9.84 6.47 -15.26
N ALA A 9 -9.37 7.40 -14.43
CA ALA A 9 -8.36 7.11 -13.41
C ALA A 9 -8.94 6.28 -12.26
N LEU A 10 -8.18 5.28 -11.81
CA LEU A 10 -8.51 4.56 -10.58
C LEU A 10 -8.17 5.45 -9.38
N VAL A 11 -9.16 5.81 -8.59
CA VAL A 11 -8.96 6.52 -7.32
C VAL A 11 -8.83 5.51 -6.19
N VAL A 12 -7.76 5.60 -5.40
CA VAL A 12 -7.51 4.77 -4.23
C VAL A 12 -7.24 5.66 -3.04
N GLU A 13 -8.03 5.55 -1.98
CA GLU A 13 -7.66 6.16 -0.70
C GLU A 13 -6.71 5.23 0.05
N LEU A 14 -5.56 5.77 0.47
CA LEU A 14 -4.55 5.07 1.24
C LEU A 14 -4.49 5.63 2.65
N TYR A 15 -4.78 4.79 3.63
CA TYR A 15 -4.72 5.13 5.05
C TYR A 15 -3.48 4.53 5.68
N ALA A 16 -2.68 5.40 6.29
CA ALA A 16 -1.53 5.02 7.09
C ALA A 16 -1.87 5.00 8.57
N GLN A 17 -1.42 3.99 9.28
CA GLN A 17 -1.58 3.82 10.72
C GLN A 17 -0.35 3.09 11.30
N GLN A 18 -0.06 3.26 12.57
CA GLN A 18 0.93 2.45 13.29
C GLN A 18 0.30 1.07 13.61
N PHE A 19 0.68 -0.08 12.99
CA PHE A 19 1.74 -0.19 11.99
C PHE A 19 1.20 -0.97 10.78
N ASN A 20 0.28 -0.40 10.05
CA ASN A 20 -0.29 -1.02 8.85
C ASN A 20 -0.72 0.02 7.81
N TRP A 21 -1.02 -0.48 6.63
CA TRP A 21 -1.63 0.25 5.53
C TRP A 21 -3.01 -0.33 5.23
N LYS A 22 -3.96 0.52 4.92
CA LYS A 22 -5.28 0.15 4.45
C LYS A 22 -5.55 0.88 3.15
N ALA A 23 -6.02 0.18 2.14
CA ALA A 23 -6.44 0.78 0.88
C ALA A 23 -7.95 0.65 0.73
N ARG A 24 -8.59 1.74 0.34
CA ARG A 24 -10.02 1.78 0.02
C ARG A 24 -10.18 2.09 -1.45
N TYR A 25 -10.93 1.25 -2.11
CA TYR A 25 -11.30 1.39 -3.51
C TYR A 25 -12.78 1.77 -3.58
N ALA A 26 -13.11 2.67 -4.50
CA ALA A 26 -14.48 2.84 -4.93
C ALA A 26 -14.97 1.53 -5.55
N GLY A 27 -16.18 1.16 -5.25
CA GLY A 27 -16.81 -0.05 -5.77
C GLY A 27 -17.22 0.08 -7.24
N ASP A 28 -18.34 -0.54 -7.58
CA ASP A 28 -18.83 -0.60 -8.94
C ASP A 28 -19.30 0.77 -9.49
N ASP A 29 -19.71 1.67 -8.61
CA ASP A 29 -20.14 3.03 -8.99
C ASP A 29 -18.95 3.96 -9.30
N GLY A 30 -17.73 3.57 -8.93
CA GLY A 30 -16.50 4.35 -9.15
C GLY A 30 -16.38 5.59 -8.27
N VAL A 31 -17.25 5.77 -7.28
CA VAL A 31 -17.31 6.94 -6.39
C VAL A 31 -17.05 6.52 -4.96
N LEU A 32 -16.02 7.08 -4.33
CA LEU A 32 -15.74 6.86 -2.91
C LEU A 32 -16.81 7.59 -2.07
N GLY A 33 -17.46 6.85 -1.18
CA GLY A 33 -18.38 7.44 -0.21
C GLY A 33 -17.67 8.29 0.83
N ASP A 34 -18.42 9.12 1.56
CA ASP A 34 -17.90 9.93 2.63
C ASP A 34 -17.26 9.08 3.74
N ALA A 35 -16.19 9.58 4.33
CA ALA A 35 -15.50 8.94 5.45
C ALA A 35 -15.11 9.96 6.51
N ASN A 36 -15.35 9.60 7.79
CA ASN A 36 -15.04 10.45 8.93
C ASN A 36 -14.47 9.62 10.08
N VAL A 37 -13.49 10.18 10.79
CA VAL A 37 -12.87 9.56 11.96
C VAL A 37 -13.89 9.17 13.05
N ARG A 38 -15.03 9.86 13.12
CA ARG A 38 -16.10 9.56 14.09
C ARG A 38 -16.77 8.20 13.85
N PHE A 39 -16.67 7.65 12.64
CA PHE A 39 -17.26 6.36 12.27
C PHE A 39 -16.26 5.21 12.36
N LEU A 40 -15.02 5.49 12.76
CA LEU A 40 -14.01 4.44 12.96
C LEU A 40 -14.46 3.44 14.01
N GLN A 41 -14.45 2.17 13.65
CA GLN A 41 -14.69 1.01 14.53
C GLN A 41 -13.59 -0.03 14.29
N ASP A 42 -12.34 0.40 14.51
CA ASP A 42 -11.16 -0.41 14.23
C ASP A 42 -10.97 -1.56 15.23
N PHE A 43 -11.48 -1.40 16.46
CA PHE A 43 -11.33 -2.39 17.55
C PHE A 43 -12.04 -3.72 17.29
N ASP A 44 -13.06 -3.74 16.45
CA ASP A 44 -13.82 -4.94 16.06
C ASP A 44 -13.77 -5.24 14.56
N GLY A 45 -12.99 -4.48 13.81
CA GLY A 45 -12.78 -4.63 12.37
C GLY A 45 -13.96 -4.26 11.49
N ARG A 46 -15.01 -3.64 12.03
CA ARG A 46 -16.24 -3.36 11.26
C ARG A 46 -16.10 -2.18 10.32
N ASN A 47 -15.39 -1.14 10.73
CA ASN A 47 -15.23 0.08 9.93
C ASN A 47 -13.82 0.63 10.09
N LEU A 48 -12.89 0.06 9.35
CA LEU A 48 -11.45 0.30 9.48
C LEU A 48 -11.00 1.70 9.04
N VAL A 49 -11.79 2.38 8.22
CA VAL A 49 -11.43 3.69 7.65
C VAL A 49 -12.48 4.76 7.91
N GLY A 50 -13.55 4.42 8.64
CA GLY A 50 -14.59 5.35 9.04
C GLY A 50 -15.54 5.73 7.90
N ILE A 51 -15.94 4.78 7.06
CA ILE A 51 -16.95 5.01 6.01
C ILE A 51 -18.26 5.43 6.64
N ASP A 52 -18.88 6.45 6.07
CA ASP A 52 -20.25 6.85 6.43
C ASP A 52 -21.26 5.99 5.66
N TYR A 53 -21.77 4.97 6.30
CA TYR A 53 -22.78 4.09 5.68
C TYR A 53 -24.16 4.74 5.55
N THR A 54 -24.34 6.03 5.86
CA THR A 54 -25.52 6.79 5.47
C THR A 54 -25.38 7.41 4.07
N ASP A 55 -24.16 7.47 3.55
CA ASP A 55 -23.86 7.82 2.16
C ASP A 55 -24.00 6.57 1.28
N PRO A 56 -24.92 6.55 0.30
CA PRO A 56 -25.08 5.40 -0.58
C PRO A 56 -23.82 5.02 -1.36
N ASN A 57 -22.97 5.98 -1.72
CA ASN A 57 -21.74 5.73 -2.46
C ASN A 57 -20.70 4.93 -1.65
N GLY A 58 -20.85 4.85 -0.33
CA GLY A 58 -19.96 4.07 0.53
C GLY A 58 -20.36 2.59 0.70
N TYR A 59 -21.48 2.16 0.15
CA TYR A 59 -21.98 0.79 0.36
C TYR A 59 -21.17 -0.29 -0.35
N ASP A 60 -20.60 0.03 -1.49
CA ASP A 60 -19.82 -0.88 -2.32
C ASP A 60 -18.31 -0.63 -2.24
N ASP A 61 -17.88 0.34 -1.41
CA ASP A 61 -16.47 0.58 -1.14
C ASP A 61 -15.79 -0.64 -0.51
N VAL A 62 -14.63 -0.98 -1.03
CA VAL A 62 -13.86 -2.15 -0.59
C VAL A 62 -12.59 -1.71 0.13
N VAL A 63 -12.40 -2.19 1.36
CA VAL A 63 -11.19 -1.93 2.15
C VAL A 63 -10.33 -3.17 2.20
N VAL A 64 -9.07 -3.04 1.77
CA VAL A 64 -8.09 -4.13 1.72
C VAL A 64 -6.76 -3.72 2.33
N GLN A 65 -5.93 -4.71 2.66
CA GLN A 65 -4.56 -4.50 3.15
C GLN A 65 -3.50 -4.74 2.07
N GLU A 66 -3.89 -5.34 0.95
CA GLU A 66 -3.02 -5.52 -0.21
C GLU A 66 -3.46 -4.59 -1.33
N LEU A 67 -2.49 -3.90 -1.96
CA LEU A 67 -2.74 -3.01 -3.07
C LEU A 67 -2.74 -3.78 -4.40
N HIS A 68 -3.85 -3.68 -5.13
CA HIS A 68 -3.99 -4.20 -6.49
C HIS A 68 -4.16 -3.04 -7.47
N LEU A 69 -3.19 -2.83 -8.32
CA LEU A 69 -3.16 -1.71 -9.25
C LEU A 69 -3.15 -2.21 -10.70
N PRO A 70 -4.02 -1.66 -11.58
CA PRO A 70 -4.01 -2.02 -12.99
C PRO A 70 -2.78 -1.44 -13.70
N VAL A 71 -2.27 -2.16 -14.69
CA VAL A 71 -1.26 -1.65 -15.62
C VAL A 71 -1.94 -0.79 -16.68
N ASP A 72 -1.20 0.20 -17.20
CA ASP A 72 -1.61 1.13 -18.26
C ASP A 72 -2.85 2.00 -17.95
N ARG A 73 -3.28 2.02 -16.71
CA ARG A 73 -4.33 2.91 -16.20
C ARG A 73 -3.75 3.94 -15.24
N ASP A 74 -4.22 5.17 -15.31
CA ASP A 74 -3.87 6.20 -14.33
C ASP A 74 -4.41 5.84 -12.96
N VAL A 75 -3.57 5.98 -11.92
CA VAL A 75 -3.94 5.77 -10.52
C VAL A 75 -3.72 7.06 -9.76
N ILE A 76 -4.73 7.47 -9.02
CA ILE A 76 -4.69 8.63 -8.12
C ILE A 76 -4.78 8.11 -6.69
N PHE A 77 -3.70 8.25 -5.94
CA PHE A 77 -3.73 8.01 -4.50
C PHE A 77 -4.18 9.26 -3.76
N LYS A 78 -5.22 9.12 -2.94
CA LYS A 78 -5.60 10.09 -1.90
C LYS A 78 -5.10 9.53 -0.57
N MET A 79 -4.05 10.12 -0.02
CA MET A 79 -3.35 9.58 1.15
C MET A 79 -3.78 10.30 2.41
N ARG A 80 -4.06 9.54 3.44
CA ARG A 80 -4.46 10.02 4.78
C ARG A 80 -3.64 9.33 5.86
N SER A 81 -3.55 9.94 7.02
CA SER A 81 -3.02 9.29 8.24
C SER A 81 -4.10 9.25 9.30
N GLN A 82 -4.20 8.13 10.00
CA GLN A 82 -5.14 7.93 11.11
C GLN A 82 -4.55 8.31 12.48
N ASP A 83 -3.23 8.47 12.57
CA ASP A 83 -2.53 8.73 13.83
C ASP A 83 -1.41 9.76 13.68
N VAL A 84 -0.21 9.36 13.30
CA VAL A 84 0.99 10.22 13.20
C VAL A 84 1.38 10.46 11.74
N LEU A 85 2.44 11.24 11.54
CA LEU A 85 3.00 11.46 10.21
C LEU A 85 3.65 10.19 9.66
N HIS A 86 3.19 9.72 8.50
CA HIS A 86 3.78 8.64 7.72
C HIS A 86 4.27 9.14 6.36
N SER A 87 4.94 8.29 5.62
CA SER A 87 5.34 8.56 4.24
C SER A 87 5.18 7.30 3.41
N ALA A 88 4.19 7.30 2.53
CA ALA A 88 4.01 6.23 1.56
C ALA A 88 5.19 6.26 0.58
N TYR A 89 5.99 5.22 0.60
CA TYR A 89 7.14 5.06 -0.27
C TYR A 89 7.04 3.76 -1.07
N MET A 90 6.99 3.90 -2.37
CA MET A 90 6.93 2.82 -3.34
C MET A 90 8.22 2.82 -4.16
N PRO A 91 9.30 2.15 -3.71
CA PRO A 91 10.63 2.24 -4.30
C PRO A 91 10.66 1.82 -5.78
N HIS A 92 9.88 0.82 -6.15
CA HIS A 92 9.84 0.30 -7.53
C HIS A 92 9.18 1.28 -8.51
N PHE A 93 8.31 2.15 -8.04
CA PHE A 93 7.72 3.24 -8.81
C PHE A 93 8.51 4.56 -8.66
N ARG A 94 9.53 4.60 -7.80
CA ARG A 94 10.26 5.83 -7.42
C ARG A 94 9.33 6.94 -6.94
N ALA A 95 8.27 6.55 -6.25
CA ALA A 95 7.20 7.42 -5.77
C ALA A 95 7.24 7.54 -4.25
N GLN A 96 7.06 8.75 -3.75
CA GLN A 96 6.97 9.04 -2.32
C GLN A 96 6.03 10.20 -2.08
N MET A 97 5.15 10.05 -1.07
CA MET A 97 4.28 11.12 -0.60
C MET A 97 4.00 10.97 0.89
N ASN A 98 3.97 12.09 1.61
CA ASN A 98 3.65 12.08 3.03
C ASN A 98 2.16 11.89 3.26
N CYS A 99 1.82 11.05 4.26
CA CYS A 99 0.47 10.91 4.80
C CYS A 99 0.41 11.74 6.08
N VAL A 100 -0.34 12.85 6.03
CA VAL A 100 -0.37 13.85 7.10
C VAL A 100 -1.71 13.75 7.84
N PRO A 101 -1.72 13.66 9.20
CA PRO A 101 -2.97 13.69 9.96
C PRO A 101 -3.78 14.95 9.66
N GLY A 102 -5.07 14.78 9.41
CA GLY A 102 -6.00 15.89 9.13
C GLY A 102 -5.88 16.49 7.73
N MET A 103 -5.04 15.96 6.85
CA MET A 103 -4.84 16.45 5.49
C MET A 103 -4.92 15.30 4.50
N ILE A 104 -5.49 15.55 3.32
CA ILE A 104 -5.42 14.65 2.18
C ILE A 104 -4.25 15.11 1.30
N THR A 105 -3.32 14.22 1.02
CA THR A 105 -2.28 14.44 0.02
C THR A 105 -2.56 13.56 -1.19
N GLU A 106 -2.23 14.04 -2.39
CA GLU A 106 -2.52 13.34 -3.63
C GLU A 106 -1.26 13.06 -4.41
N PHE A 107 -1.21 11.88 -5.04
CA PHE A 107 -0.14 11.48 -5.93
C PHE A 107 -0.72 10.69 -7.10
N LYS A 108 -0.39 11.09 -8.33
CA LYS A 108 -0.82 10.43 -9.56
C LYS A 108 0.34 9.73 -10.24
N PHE A 109 0.14 8.52 -10.70
CA PHE A 109 1.09 7.78 -11.53
C PHE A 109 0.37 6.72 -12.38
N LYS A 110 1.09 6.12 -13.32
CA LYS A 110 0.61 5.04 -14.16
C LYS A 110 1.58 3.85 -14.04
N PRO A 111 1.14 2.70 -13.49
CA PRO A 111 1.93 1.47 -13.54
C PRO A 111 2.10 1.01 -14.99
N ILE A 112 3.32 0.61 -15.37
CA ILE A 112 3.65 0.21 -16.75
C ILE A 112 4.14 -1.23 -16.87
N LYS A 113 4.35 -1.92 -15.76
CA LYS A 113 4.78 -3.32 -15.73
C LYS A 113 4.01 -4.08 -14.65
N THR A 114 3.57 -5.27 -14.99
CA THR A 114 2.95 -6.19 -14.04
C THR A 114 3.99 -6.77 -13.07
N THR A 115 3.53 -7.32 -11.94
CA THR A 115 4.38 -8.07 -11.01
C THR A 115 5.04 -9.26 -11.71
N GLU A 116 4.31 -9.94 -12.59
CA GLU A 116 4.82 -11.11 -13.32
C GLU A 116 5.91 -10.71 -14.34
N GLU A 117 5.71 -9.63 -15.09
CA GLU A 117 6.76 -9.10 -15.98
C GLU A 117 8.02 -8.71 -15.22
N MET A 118 7.88 -8.11 -14.04
CA MET A 118 9.01 -7.78 -13.19
C MET A 118 9.72 -9.01 -12.63
N ARG A 119 8.98 -10.08 -12.28
CA ARG A 119 9.56 -11.36 -11.86
C ARG A 119 10.37 -12.03 -12.97
N ASN A 120 10.02 -11.77 -14.22
CA ASN A 120 10.73 -12.30 -15.40
C ASN A 120 11.83 -11.35 -15.92
N ASP A 121 12.00 -10.17 -15.34
CA ASP A 121 13.04 -9.21 -15.72
C ASP A 121 14.42 -9.73 -15.26
N PRO A 122 15.43 -9.83 -16.17
CA PRO A 122 16.75 -10.38 -15.83
C PRO A 122 17.47 -9.65 -14.68
N GLU A 123 17.29 -8.33 -14.57
CA GLU A 123 17.89 -7.56 -13.47
C GLU A 123 17.25 -7.89 -12.13
N VAL A 124 15.93 -8.11 -12.13
CA VAL A 124 15.18 -8.51 -10.93
C VAL A 124 15.55 -9.91 -10.51
N ILE A 125 15.61 -10.86 -11.46
CA ILE A 125 16.06 -12.25 -11.20
C ILE A 125 17.44 -12.22 -10.55
N SER A 126 18.41 -11.50 -11.12
CA SER A 126 19.77 -11.42 -10.56
C SER A 126 19.79 -10.84 -9.13
N LYS A 127 18.90 -9.89 -8.81
CA LYS A 127 18.76 -9.34 -7.44
C LYS A 127 18.13 -10.35 -6.50
N VAL A 128 17.07 -11.02 -6.92
CA VAL A 128 16.39 -12.07 -6.16
C VAL A 128 17.35 -13.21 -5.82
N ASP A 129 18.14 -13.67 -6.78
CA ASP A 129 19.14 -14.73 -6.56
C ASP A 129 20.19 -14.34 -5.51
N LYS A 130 20.66 -13.09 -5.55
CA LYS A 130 21.60 -12.59 -4.54
C LYS A 130 20.97 -12.55 -3.14
N ILE A 131 19.72 -12.08 -3.04
CA ILE A 131 18.99 -12.05 -1.77
C ILE A 131 18.79 -13.48 -1.25
N ASN A 132 18.38 -14.41 -2.11
CA ASN A 132 18.12 -15.80 -1.73
C ASN A 132 19.39 -16.54 -1.32
N LYS A 133 20.53 -16.21 -1.92
CA LYS A 133 21.83 -16.73 -1.46
C LYS A 133 22.11 -16.28 -0.03
N ILE A 134 21.94 -15.00 0.30
CA ILE A 134 22.15 -14.47 1.66
C ILE A 134 21.15 -15.10 2.63
N ARG A 135 19.86 -15.22 2.24
CA ARG A 135 18.83 -15.88 3.08
C ARG A 135 19.15 -17.33 3.36
N SER A 136 19.65 -18.08 2.35
CA SER A 136 20.08 -19.48 2.52
C SER A 136 21.25 -19.62 3.49
N GLU A 137 22.25 -18.73 3.42
CA GLU A 137 23.37 -18.71 4.37
C GLU A 137 22.87 -18.42 5.79
N LYS A 138 22.03 -17.40 5.95
CA LYS A 138 21.42 -17.05 7.25
C LYS A 138 20.54 -18.17 7.80
N SER A 139 19.77 -18.86 6.96
CA SER A 139 18.94 -20.00 7.37
C SER A 139 19.78 -21.15 7.95
N LYS A 140 20.99 -21.39 7.42
CA LYS A 140 21.91 -22.38 8.00
C LYS A 140 22.42 -21.97 9.38
N GLU A 141 22.56 -20.67 9.64
CA GLU A 141 22.94 -20.16 10.96
C GLU A 141 21.77 -20.28 11.96
N LEU A 142 20.56 -19.90 11.52
CA LEU A 142 19.33 -20.02 12.32
C LEU A 142 19.05 -21.49 12.71
N ALA A 143 19.21 -22.41 11.77
CA ALA A 143 19.05 -23.85 12.05
C ALA A 143 20.02 -24.36 13.13
N LYS A 144 21.24 -23.82 13.27
CA LYS A 144 22.15 -24.16 14.37
C LYS A 144 21.67 -23.66 15.72
N LEU A 145 20.82 -22.61 15.72
CA LEU A 145 20.21 -22.05 16.93
C LEU A 145 18.85 -22.66 17.27
N GLY A 146 18.36 -23.59 16.41
CA GLY A 146 17.04 -24.21 16.57
C GLY A 146 15.90 -23.32 16.10
N GLU A 147 16.19 -22.28 15.32
CA GLU A 147 15.20 -21.37 14.74
C GLU A 147 14.80 -21.82 13.33
N GLU A 148 13.59 -21.40 12.90
CA GLU A 148 13.07 -21.74 11.57
C GLU A 148 13.89 -21.07 10.45
N PRO A 149 14.06 -21.74 9.30
CA PRO A 149 14.73 -21.15 8.14
C PRO A 149 13.90 -20.02 7.54
N LEU A 150 14.57 -19.08 6.90
CA LEU A 150 13.91 -18.00 6.15
C LEU A 150 13.35 -18.53 4.83
N ASP A 151 12.11 -18.20 4.54
CA ASP A 151 11.53 -18.51 3.23
C ASP A 151 12.28 -17.81 2.09
N PRO A 152 12.34 -18.42 0.90
CA PRO A 152 12.88 -17.75 -0.28
C PRO A 152 12.15 -16.46 -0.57
N TYR A 153 12.89 -15.40 -0.86
CA TYR A 153 12.32 -14.13 -1.30
C TYR A 153 11.81 -14.27 -2.75
N VAL A 154 10.59 -13.83 -2.96
CA VAL A 154 9.99 -13.66 -4.29
C VAL A 154 9.74 -12.17 -4.48
N PHE A 155 10.08 -11.65 -5.66
CA PHE A 155 9.82 -10.24 -5.95
C PHE A 155 8.33 -9.92 -5.88
N ASP A 156 8.02 -8.82 -5.21
CA ASP A 156 6.74 -8.14 -5.31
C ASP A 156 6.95 -6.63 -5.22
N TYR A 157 5.96 -5.86 -5.70
CA TYR A 157 5.93 -4.44 -5.42
C TYR A 157 5.67 -4.22 -3.93
N VAL A 158 6.32 -3.23 -3.35
CA VAL A 158 6.16 -2.94 -1.94
C VAL A 158 5.75 -1.50 -1.70
N LEU A 159 4.90 -1.32 -0.70
CA LEU A 159 4.58 -0.05 -0.08
C LEU A 159 5.13 -0.08 1.35
N ILE A 160 6.04 0.82 1.65
CA ILE A 160 6.67 0.92 2.97
C ILE A 160 6.57 2.35 3.51
N CYS A 161 6.78 2.54 4.80
CA CYS A 161 6.89 3.86 5.37
C CYS A 161 8.35 4.34 5.38
N ASN A 162 8.57 5.55 4.89
CA ASN A 162 9.88 6.20 4.87
C ASN A 162 9.98 7.33 5.93
N LYS A 163 9.26 7.19 7.05
CA LYS A 163 9.33 8.08 8.21
C LYS A 163 9.56 7.26 9.48
N ILE A 164 10.30 7.81 10.43
CA ILE A 164 10.40 7.23 11.77
C ILE A 164 9.10 7.59 12.51
N CYS A 165 8.10 6.73 12.42
CA CYS A 165 6.80 6.94 13.03
C CYS A 165 6.52 6.02 14.22
N GLY A 166 7.52 5.25 14.67
CA GLY A 166 7.46 4.36 15.83
C GLY A 166 8.55 3.30 15.81
N ALA A 167 8.65 2.51 16.88
CA ALA A 167 9.75 1.55 17.09
C ALA A 167 9.72 0.32 16.16
N SER A 168 8.59 0.03 15.52
CA SER A 168 8.38 -1.19 14.71
C SER A 168 7.97 -0.90 13.27
N HIS A 169 8.33 0.27 12.77
CA HIS A 169 7.83 0.72 11.49
C HIS A 169 8.91 0.73 10.41
N TYR A 170 8.63 0.02 9.32
CA TYR A 170 9.42 0.00 8.10
C TYR A 170 8.51 0.09 6.86
#